data_9e977895bb3924c8df3aef5fd2985062
#
_entry.id   9e977895bb3924c8df3aef5fd2985062
#
_cell.length_a   1.000
_cell.length_b   1.000
_cell.length_c   1.000
_cell.angle_alpha   90.00
_cell.angle_beta   90.00
_cell.angle_gamma   90.00
#
_symmetry.space_group_name_H-M   'P 1'
#
loop_
_entity.id
_entity.type
_entity.pdbx_description
1 polymer ?
#
loop_
_entity_poly.entity_id
_entity_poly.type
_entity_poly.pdbx_seq_one_letter_code
_entity_poly.pdbx_strand_id
1 'polypeptide(L)'
;MKNTYSYHLYTAPYSQCHVEFVTENNANERDKLVLIRFYSYNTLEIEIVQATDGYWYPVVRAYVAYSRTTGKQVNRFTTELYGESKYYQFKECEIDNCRSDMVLSDDVIQRFYNYYRRGGKRFY
;
A
#
# COMPACT_ATOMS: atom_id res chain seq x y z
N MET A 1 -14.20 15.48 3.05
CA MET A 1 -14.69 14.38 2.19
C MET A 1 -13.53 13.48 1.81
N LYS A 2 -13.70 12.17 1.91
CA LYS A 2 -12.68 11.19 1.52
C LYS A 2 -12.98 10.66 0.12
N ASN A 3 -11.94 10.58 -0.69
CA ASN A 3 -11.98 10.00 -2.02
C ASN A 3 -11.08 8.78 -2.08
N THR A 4 -11.48 7.77 -2.85
CA THR A 4 -10.74 6.54 -2.99
C THR A 4 -10.40 6.28 -4.45
N TYR A 5 -9.14 5.98 -4.72
CA TYR A 5 -8.63 5.68 -6.05
C TYR A 5 -7.93 4.32 -6.03
N SER A 6 -8.30 3.43 -6.93
CA SER A 6 -7.76 2.07 -6.97
C SER A 6 -7.05 1.80 -8.29
N TYR A 7 -5.89 1.18 -8.22
CA TYR A 7 -5.04 0.89 -9.37
C TYR A 7 -4.51 -0.53 -9.30
N HIS A 8 -4.34 -1.16 -10.46
CA HIS A 8 -3.57 -2.42 -10.55
C HIS A 8 -2.10 -2.15 -10.23
N LEU A 9 -1.40 -3.16 -9.73
CA LEU A 9 0.05 -3.05 -9.57
C LEU A 9 0.71 -2.88 -10.94
N TYR A 10 1.71 -2.00 -11.00
CA TYR A 10 2.36 -1.61 -12.24
C TYR A 10 2.99 -2.78 -12.99
N THR A 11 3.72 -3.61 -12.27
CA THR A 11 4.52 -4.69 -12.86
C THR A 11 3.79 -6.02 -12.86
N ALA A 12 2.54 -6.02 -12.46
CA ALA A 12 1.84 -7.28 -12.27
C ALA A 12 1.17 -7.78 -13.54
N PRO A 13 1.37 -9.05 -13.90
CA PRO A 13 0.33 -9.75 -14.63
C PRO A 13 -0.81 -10.18 -13.69
N TYR A 14 -0.81 -9.67 -12.47
CA TYR A 14 -1.70 -10.09 -11.39
C TYR A 14 -2.95 -9.21 -11.37
N SER A 15 -3.92 -9.56 -12.20
CA SER A 15 -5.19 -8.84 -12.30
C SER A 15 -6.03 -8.92 -11.03
N GLN A 16 -5.66 -9.78 -10.09
CA GLN A 16 -6.42 -10.03 -8.87
C GLN A 16 -5.88 -9.28 -7.64
N CYS A 17 -5.00 -8.31 -7.85
CA CYS A 17 -4.54 -7.47 -6.75
C CYS A 17 -4.53 -6.00 -7.16
N HIS A 18 -4.70 -5.13 -6.18
CA HIS A 18 -4.71 -3.70 -6.44
C HIS A 18 -4.24 -2.91 -5.22
N VAL A 19 -3.83 -1.69 -5.47
CA VAL A 19 -3.51 -0.73 -4.43
C VAL A 19 -4.58 0.37 -4.45
N GLU A 20 -5.01 0.77 -3.27
CA GLU A 20 -6.04 1.78 -3.08
C GLU A 20 -5.44 2.97 -2.33
N PHE A 21 -5.64 4.16 -2.87
CA PHE A 21 -5.21 5.40 -2.23
C PHE A 21 -6.44 6.16 -1.73
N VAL A 22 -6.45 6.50 -0.46
CA VAL A 22 -7.52 7.28 0.14
C VAL A 22 -6.99 8.68 0.38
N THR A 23 -7.68 9.68 -0.19
CA THR A 23 -7.34 11.08 -0.01
C THR A 23 -8.44 11.79 0.75
N GLU A 24 -8.08 12.89 1.35
CA GLU A 24 -9.02 13.72 2.10
C GLU A 24 -8.91 15.16 1.65
N ASN A 25 -10.07 15.78 1.38
CA ASN A 25 -10.17 17.18 1.05
C ASN A 25 -10.67 17.96 2.26
N ASN A 26 -10.03 19.08 2.54
CA ASN A 26 -10.51 20.05 3.50
C ASN A 26 -10.41 21.46 2.91
N ALA A 27 -10.76 22.49 3.69
CA ALA A 27 -10.80 23.87 3.19
C ALA A 27 -9.45 24.38 2.69
N ASN A 28 -8.35 23.85 3.20
CA ASN A 28 -7.00 24.35 2.93
C ASN A 28 -6.14 23.38 2.13
N GLU A 29 -6.50 22.10 2.08
CA GLU A 29 -5.71 21.06 1.42
C GLU A 29 -6.62 20.21 0.54
N ARG A 30 -6.25 20.10 -0.75
CA ARG A 30 -6.96 19.23 -1.69
C ARG A 30 -6.16 17.96 -1.90
N ASP A 31 -6.87 16.84 -1.97
CA ASP A 31 -6.31 15.54 -2.32
C ASP A 31 -5.12 15.13 -1.45
N LYS A 32 -5.19 15.46 -0.15
CA LYS A 32 -4.18 15.01 0.79
C LYS A 32 -4.31 13.50 0.98
N LEU A 33 -3.25 12.77 0.64
CA LEU A 33 -3.22 11.33 0.86
C LEU A 33 -3.17 11.04 2.36
N VAL A 34 -4.06 10.16 2.83
CA VAL A 34 -4.16 9.82 4.26
C VAL A 34 -4.00 8.33 4.53
N LEU A 35 -4.15 7.48 3.51
CA LEU A 35 -4.15 6.04 3.72
C LEU A 35 -3.83 5.32 2.40
N ILE A 36 -3.05 4.25 2.48
CA ILE A 36 -2.82 3.33 1.37
C ILE A 36 -3.25 1.94 1.82
N ARG A 37 -3.98 1.23 0.97
CA ARG A 37 -4.39 -0.15 1.22
C ARG A 37 -3.95 -1.03 0.07
N PHE A 38 -3.39 -2.18 0.40
CA PHE A 38 -3.06 -3.21 -0.59
C PHE A 38 -3.96 -4.41 -0.41
N TYR A 39 -4.63 -4.80 -1.50
CA TYR A 39 -5.56 -5.94 -1.54
C TYR A 39 -5.01 -7.05 -2.41
N SER A 40 -5.14 -8.29 -1.91
CA SER A 40 -4.98 -9.51 -2.69
C SER A 40 -6.37 -10.11 -2.87
N TYR A 41 -6.83 -10.21 -4.11
CA TYR A 41 -8.24 -10.51 -4.38
C TYR A 41 -9.11 -9.48 -3.67
N ASN A 42 -10.04 -9.90 -2.83
CA ASN A 42 -10.87 -8.98 -2.06
C ASN A 42 -10.43 -8.84 -0.60
N THR A 43 -9.25 -9.35 -0.27
CA THR A 43 -8.74 -9.35 1.10
C THR A 43 -7.76 -8.21 1.30
N LEU A 44 -8.01 -7.37 2.29
CA LEU A 44 -7.07 -6.33 2.71
C LEU A 44 -5.87 -7.00 3.39
N GLU A 45 -4.70 -6.87 2.79
CA GLU A 45 -3.47 -7.48 3.28
C GLU A 45 -2.62 -6.52 4.10
N ILE A 46 -2.40 -5.32 3.58
CA ILE A 46 -1.52 -4.32 4.19
C ILE A 46 -2.19 -2.96 4.10
N GLU A 47 -2.15 -2.24 5.20
CA GLU A 47 -2.64 -0.88 5.30
C GLU A 47 -1.49 0.02 5.74
N ILE A 48 -1.31 1.17 5.09
CA ILE A 48 -0.22 2.08 5.41
C ILE A 48 -0.84 3.41 5.83
N VAL A 49 -0.54 3.82 7.06
CA VAL A 49 -1.14 5.00 7.68
C VAL A 49 -0.05 6.01 8.06
N GLN A 50 -0.37 7.29 7.93
CA GLN A 50 0.54 8.35 8.36
C GLN A 50 0.32 8.64 9.84
N ALA A 51 1.41 8.65 10.60
CA ALA A 51 1.37 8.99 12.00
C ALA A 51 1.58 10.50 12.20
N THR A 52 1.41 10.95 13.43
CA THR A 52 1.58 12.38 13.78
C THR A 52 3.01 12.87 13.60
N ASP A 53 4.00 11.96 13.58
CA ASP A 53 5.41 12.29 13.30
C ASP A 53 5.69 12.55 11.81
N GLY A 54 4.68 12.36 10.93
CA GLY A 54 4.81 12.52 9.48
C GLY A 54 5.26 11.29 8.74
N TYR A 55 5.76 10.27 9.43
CA TYR A 55 6.15 9.02 8.81
C TYR A 55 4.95 8.09 8.58
N TRP A 56 5.11 7.15 7.67
CA TRP A 56 4.07 6.21 7.29
C TRP A 56 4.41 4.81 7.80
N TYR A 57 3.44 4.17 8.44
CA TYR A 57 3.62 2.89 9.12
C TYR A 57 2.74 1.82 8.47
N PRO A 58 3.33 0.72 7.99
CA PRO A 58 2.55 -0.39 7.45
C PRO A 58 1.99 -1.26 8.57
N VAL A 59 0.74 -1.69 8.41
CA VAL A 59 0.06 -2.59 9.34
C VAL A 59 -0.43 -3.79 8.54
N VAL A 60 -0.05 -4.99 8.96
CA VAL A 60 -0.52 -6.23 8.33
C VAL A 60 -1.94 -6.51 8.80
N ARG A 61 -2.86 -6.67 7.86
CA ARG A 61 -4.28 -6.93 8.14
C ARG A 61 -4.70 -8.36 7.88
N ALA A 62 -3.91 -9.11 7.09
CA ALA A 62 -4.14 -10.52 6.82
C ALA A 62 -2.80 -11.21 6.62
N TYR A 63 -2.78 -12.53 6.80
CA TYR A 63 -1.56 -13.31 6.67
C TYR A 63 -1.06 -13.31 5.22
N VAL A 64 0.07 -12.65 4.98
CA VAL A 64 0.57 -12.41 3.62
C VAL A 64 1.08 -13.68 2.93
N ALA A 65 1.33 -14.74 3.67
CA ALA A 65 1.75 -16.03 3.13
C ALA A 65 0.59 -17.04 3.04
N TYR A 66 -0.65 -16.56 3.08
CA TYR A 66 -1.84 -17.41 3.01
C TYR A 66 -1.83 -18.32 1.78
N SER A 67 -1.42 -17.78 0.63
CA SER A 67 -1.26 -18.56 -0.59
C SER A 67 0.00 -18.13 -1.33
N ARG A 68 0.46 -18.99 -2.24
CA ARG A 68 1.61 -18.68 -3.09
C ARG A 68 1.36 -17.43 -3.95
N THR A 69 0.15 -17.28 -4.47
CA THR A 69 -0.23 -16.13 -5.28
C THR A 69 -0.22 -14.84 -4.44
N THR A 70 -0.81 -14.86 -3.26
CA THR A 70 -0.79 -13.71 -2.35
C THR A 70 0.65 -13.30 -2.01
N GLY A 71 1.51 -14.29 -1.72
CA GLY A 71 2.92 -14.03 -1.44
C GLY A 71 3.64 -13.33 -2.59
N LYS A 72 3.40 -13.76 -3.83
CA LYS A 72 3.97 -13.11 -5.01
C LYS A 72 3.47 -11.68 -5.19
N GLN A 73 2.19 -11.45 -4.92
CA GLN A 73 1.58 -10.11 -5.00
C GLN A 73 2.17 -9.17 -3.95
N VAL A 74 2.34 -9.65 -2.72
CA VAL A 74 2.99 -8.88 -1.65
C VAL A 74 4.44 -8.58 -2.01
N ASN A 75 5.16 -9.54 -2.57
CA ASN A 75 6.52 -9.34 -3.06
C ASN A 75 6.57 -8.18 -4.07
N ARG A 76 5.66 -8.15 -5.03
CA ARG A 76 5.61 -7.08 -6.05
C ARG A 76 5.24 -5.74 -5.44
N PHE A 77 4.22 -5.70 -4.59
CA PHE A 77 3.80 -4.47 -3.93
C PHE A 77 4.95 -3.85 -3.12
N THR A 78 5.61 -4.66 -2.30
CA THR A 78 6.70 -4.16 -1.47
C THR A 78 7.92 -3.76 -2.30
N THR A 79 8.21 -4.46 -3.38
CA THR A 79 9.28 -4.09 -4.30
C THR A 79 9.01 -2.72 -4.93
N GLU A 80 7.79 -2.46 -5.38
CA GLU A 80 7.42 -1.15 -5.95
C GLU A 80 7.49 -0.04 -4.91
N LEU A 81 7.11 -0.33 -3.67
CA LEU A 81 7.04 0.67 -2.60
C LEU A 81 8.40 0.96 -1.96
N TYR A 82 9.15 -0.10 -1.62
CA TYR A 82 10.42 0.01 -0.88
C TYR A 82 11.66 -0.01 -1.78
N GLY A 83 11.49 -0.34 -3.06
CA GLY A 83 12.63 -0.54 -3.97
C GLY A 83 13.23 -1.93 -3.90
N GLU A 84 12.83 -2.74 -2.92
CA GLU A 84 13.24 -4.14 -2.77
C GLU A 84 12.12 -4.92 -2.08
N SER A 85 12.12 -6.24 -2.24
CA SER A 85 11.10 -7.08 -1.62
C SER A 85 11.22 -7.06 -0.10
N LYS A 86 10.08 -6.88 0.57
CA LYS A 86 9.97 -6.96 2.03
C LYS A 86 9.03 -8.11 2.45
N TYR A 87 8.79 -9.05 1.55
CA TYR A 87 7.85 -10.14 1.78
C TYR A 87 8.16 -10.91 3.08
N TYR A 88 9.44 -11.26 3.30
CA TYR A 88 9.81 -12.04 4.49
C TYR A 88 9.57 -11.28 5.78
N GLN A 89 9.81 -9.98 5.78
CA GLN A 89 9.55 -9.14 6.94
C GLN A 89 8.06 -9.08 7.26
N PHE A 90 7.22 -8.90 6.22
CA PHE A 90 5.77 -8.88 6.40
C PHE A 90 5.21 -10.25 6.77
N LYS A 91 5.82 -11.33 6.28
CA LYS A 91 5.44 -12.70 6.62
C LYS A 91 5.56 -12.98 8.11
N GLU A 92 6.55 -12.37 8.76
CA GLU A 92 6.80 -12.54 10.19
C GLU A 92 5.95 -11.63 11.07
N CYS A 93 5.24 -10.66 10.48
CA CYS A 93 4.40 -9.75 11.24
C CYS A 93 3.11 -10.45 11.71
N GLU A 94 2.73 -10.18 12.95
CA GLU A 94 1.42 -10.54 13.44
C GLU A 94 0.36 -9.61 12.84
N ILE A 95 -0.86 -10.14 12.69
CA ILE A 95 -1.99 -9.36 12.19
C ILE A 95 -2.27 -8.20 13.15
N ASP A 96 -2.56 -7.04 12.58
CA ASP A 96 -2.82 -5.76 13.26
C ASP A 96 -1.60 -5.17 13.97
N ASN A 97 -0.42 -5.69 13.68
CA ASN A 97 0.83 -5.14 14.17
C ASN A 97 1.58 -4.37 13.11
N CYS A 98 2.39 -3.42 13.58
CA CYS A 98 3.25 -2.57 12.77
C CYS A 98 4.70 -2.83 13.12
N ARG A 99 5.54 -3.06 12.11
CA ARG A 99 6.99 -3.15 12.31
C ARG A 99 7.60 -1.75 12.16
N SER A 100 8.24 -1.28 13.24
CA SER A 100 8.87 0.05 13.24
C SER A 100 10.05 0.15 12.27
N ASP A 101 10.68 -0.98 11.92
CA ASP A 101 11.79 -1.03 10.96
C ASP A 101 11.31 -0.97 9.50
N MET A 102 10.01 -0.96 9.27
CA MET A 102 9.40 -0.90 7.93
C MET A 102 8.78 0.47 7.66
N VAL A 103 9.09 1.46 8.48
CA VAL A 103 8.56 2.81 8.35
C VAL A 103 9.03 3.47 7.04
N LEU A 104 8.15 4.28 6.45
CA LEU A 104 8.42 4.96 5.18
C LEU A 104 8.35 6.47 5.38
N SER A 105 9.25 7.19 4.72
CA SER A 105 9.21 8.66 4.71
C SER A 105 8.05 9.15 3.84
N ASP A 106 7.60 10.37 4.10
CA ASP A 106 6.53 10.98 3.30
C ASP A 106 6.96 11.14 1.84
N ASP A 107 8.24 11.44 1.57
CA ASP A 107 8.75 11.57 0.21
C ASP A 107 8.58 10.28 -0.61
N VAL A 108 8.88 9.13 0.00
CA VAL A 108 8.73 7.83 -0.66
C VAL A 108 7.25 7.58 -0.97
N ILE A 109 6.38 7.84 0.00
CA ILE A 109 4.94 7.64 -0.16
C ILE A 109 4.37 8.56 -1.26
N GLN A 110 4.75 9.84 -1.27
CA GLN A 110 4.24 10.77 -2.27
C GLN A 110 4.72 10.41 -3.68
N ARG A 111 5.97 9.94 -3.83
CA ARG A 111 6.48 9.47 -5.13
C ARG A 111 5.72 8.23 -5.61
N PHE A 112 5.46 7.28 -4.71
CA PHE A 112 4.69 6.08 -5.02
C PHE A 112 3.27 6.46 -5.47
N TYR A 113 2.59 7.33 -4.74
CA TYR A 113 1.26 7.80 -5.08
C TYR A 113 1.24 8.52 -6.43
N ASN A 114 2.17 9.44 -6.66
CA ASN A 114 2.24 10.21 -7.90
C ASN A 114 2.53 9.32 -9.11
N TYR A 115 3.34 8.30 -8.93
CA TYR A 115 3.63 7.34 -9.98
C TYR A 115 2.35 6.65 -10.47
N TYR A 116 1.53 6.17 -9.54
CA TYR A 116 0.25 5.54 -9.87
C TYR A 116 -0.75 6.54 -10.44
N ARG A 117 -0.86 7.71 -9.85
CA ARG A 117 -1.80 8.72 -10.28
C ARG A 117 -1.55 9.19 -11.72
N ARG A 118 -0.30 9.24 -12.15
CA ARG A 118 0.08 9.73 -13.48
C ARG A 118 -0.03 8.69 -14.57
N GLY A 119 0.19 7.42 -14.28
CA GLY A 119 0.26 6.39 -15.30
C GLY A 119 -0.22 5.02 -14.89
N GLY A 120 -0.68 4.87 -13.66
CA GLY A 120 -1.16 3.59 -13.16
C GLY A 120 -2.44 3.13 -13.84
N LYS A 121 -2.57 1.84 -14.02
CA LYS A 121 -3.75 1.25 -14.64
C LYS A 121 -4.87 1.14 -13.61
N ARG A 122 -5.99 1.83 -13.87
CA ARG A 122 -7.16 1.80 -12.99
C ARG A 122 -7.69 0.39 -12.80
N PHE A 123 -8.05 0.12 -11.57
CA PHE A 123 -8.80 -1.07 -11.18
C PHE A 123 -10.29 -0.72 -11.19
N TYR A 124 -11.08 -1.55 -11.85
CA TYR A 124 -12.53 -1.39 -11.92
C TYR A 124 -13.23 -2.64 -11.41
#